data_70d6b27c0f2c6cfcb092efff4daad4cc
#
_entry.id   70d6b27c0f2c6cfcb092efff4daad4cc
#
_cell.length_a   1.000
_cell.length_b   1.000
_cell.length_c   1.000
_cell.angle_alpha   90.00
_cell.angle_beta   90.00
_cell.angle_gamma   90.00
#
_symmetry.space_group_name_H-M   'P 1'
#
loop_
_entity.id
_entity.type
_entity.pdbx_description
1 polymer ?
#
loop_
_entity_poly.entity_id
_entity_poly.type
_entity_poly.pdbx_seq_one_letter_code
_entity_poly.pdbx_strand_id
1 'polypeptide(L)'
;MEKLGVLGTGNMGSAIINGVVKSGSSVEILAFDKDSDKLSKLSVKSVADEKTLVSSCKYILLAVKPQVLGDVLDELSSAVTSDTVFISICAGISQEFIRSHTVPNAKVVLVMPNTPMMLGFGASAMAKGDNVSEEEFNFARSIIGSCGITEVVPMDKMKEIICINGSSPAFIYLFAKGFVDFAAANGIDEKAALNLFSATLIGSAKMLTESGMNVDELIKQVSSPGGTTIAGLEKLYSGDVVGSVKNACAACTERAYELAK
;
A
#
# COMPACT_ATOMS: atom_id res chain seq x y z
N MET A 1 -5.22 23.88 -12.70
CA MET A 1 -4.63 23.21 -11.53
C MET A 1 -5.55 22.05 -11.19
N GLU A 2 -5.02 20.82 -11.17
CA GLU A 2 -5.81 19.65 -10.86
C GLU A 2 -6.17 19.63 -9.37
N LYS A 3 -7.37 19.10 -9.06
CA LYS A 3 -7.86 18.98 -7.70
C LYS A 3 -8.02 17.52 -7.30
N LEU A 4 -7.49 17.18 -6.14
CA LEU A 4 -7.64 15.88 -5.50
C LEU A 4 -8.58 16.01 -4.30
N GLY A 5 -9.71 15.33 -4.34
CA GLY A 5 -10.58 15.13 -3.20
C GLY A 5 -10.14 13.90 -2.41
N VAL A 6 -9.93 14.04 -1.11
CA VAL A 6 -9.58 12.91 -0.24
C VAL A 6 -10.74 12.63 0.70
N LEU A 7 -11.34 11.45 0.53
CA LEU A 7 -12.45 10.96 1.34
C LEU A 7 -11.94 9.98 2.39
N GLY A 8 -11.82 10.44 3.62
CA GLY A 8 -11.21 9.73 4.74
C GLY A 8 -9.75 10.13 4.97
N THR A 9 -9.47 10.63 6.18
CA THR A 9 -8.15 11.11 6.61
C THR A 9 -7.57 10.26 7.75
N GLY A 10 -7.86 8.96 7.71
CA GLY A 10 -7.19 7.97 8.56
C GLY A 10 -5.70 7.84 8.21
N ASN A 11 -5.03 6.83 8.78
CA ASN A 11 -3.58 6.65 8.61
C ASN A 11 -3.10 6.73 7.16
N MET A 12 -3.80 6.06 6.24
CA MET A 12 -3.39 5.99 4.82
C MET A 12 -3.74 7.26 4.06
N GLY A 13 -4.96 7.81 4.25
CA GLY A 13 -5.36 9.08 3.61
C GLY A 13 -4.47 10.24 4.05
N SER A 14 -4.18 10.35 5.35
CA SER A 14 -3.24 11.36 5.89
C SER A 14 -1.83 11.18 5.37
N ALA A 15 -1.34 9.93 5.23
CA ALA A 15 -0.01 9.65 4.68
C ALA A 15 0.11 10.15 3.23
N ILE A 16 -0.91 9.88 2.39
CA ILE A 16 -0.93 10.34 1.00
C ILE A 16 -1.01 11.86 0.92
N ILE A 17 -1.88 12.50 1.71
CA ILE A 17 -1.96 13.96 1.79
C ILE A 17 -0.57 14.55 2.11
N ASN A 18 0.06 14.06 3.19
CA ASN A 18 1.36 14.55 3.63
C ASN A 18 2.47 14.30 2.59
N GLY A 19 2.42 13.15 1.90
CA GLY A 19 3.35 12.83 0.80
C GLY A 19 3.22 13.84 -0.35
N VAL A 20 2.00 14.11 -0.80
CA VAL A 20 1.74 15.09 -1.88
C VAL A 20 2.16 16.51 -1.47
N VAL A 21 1.83 16.93 -0.26
CA VAL A 21 2.26 18.25 0.27
C VAL A 21 3.78 18.35 0.34
N LYS A 22 4.44 17.31 0.88
CA LYS A 22 5.91 17.27 1.01
C LYS A 22 6.64 17.22 -0.32
N SER A 23 6.05 16.62 -1.35
CA SER A 23 6.65 16.55 -2.69
C SER A 23 6.69 17.89 -3.41
N GLY A 24 6.03 18.93 -2.89
CA GLY A 24 5.92 20.25 -3.55
C GLY A 24 4.99 20.22 -4.77
N SER A 25 4.12 19.24 -4.87
CA SER A 25 3.13 19.14 -5.96
C SER A 25 2.22 20.36 -5.99
N SER A 26 1.88 20.84 -7.21
CA SER A 26 0.92 21.93 -7.41
C SER A 26 -0.55 21.50 -7.31
N VAL A 27 -0.83 20.27 -6.94
CA VAL A 27 -2.20 19.73 -6.79
C VAL A 27 -2.90 20.40 -5.61
N GLU A 28 -4.08 20.95 -5.84
CA GLU A 28 -4.93 21.45 -4.76
C GLU A 28 -5.65 20.25 -4.10
N ILE A 29 -5.45 20.08 -2.79
CA ILE A 29 -6.09 19.00 -2.02
C ILE A 29 -7.27 19.55 -1.24
N LEU A 30 -8.45 18.94 -1.46
CA LEU A 30 -9.62 19.09 -0.61
C LEU A 30 -9.84 17.78 0.16
N ALA A 31 -10.22 17.85 1.43
CA ALA A 31 -10.40 16.65 2.24
C ALA A 31 -11.72 16.70 3.01
N PHE A 32 -12.29 15.52 3.21
CA PHE A 32 -13.42 15.29 4.10
C PHE A 32 -13.19 14.04 4.96
N ASP A 33 -13.49 14.16 6.25
CA ASP A 33 -13.61 13.06 7.20
C ASP A 33 -14.74 13.37 8.17
N LYS A 34 -15.49 12.35 8.60
CA LYS A 34 -16.54 12.51 9.64
C LYS A 34 -15.95 12.96 10.99
N ASP A 35 -14.66 12.71 11.21
CA ASP A 35 -13.89 13.13 12.36
C ASP A 35 -13.10 14.41 12.03
N SER A 36 -13.66 15.56 12.40
CA SER A 36 -13.04 16.88 12.16
C SER A 36 -11.68 17.08 12.84
N ASP A 37 -11.41 16.36 13.94
CA ASP A 37 -10.14 16.46 14.65
C ASP A 37 -8.97 15.88 13.82
N LYS A 38 -9.24 14.93 12.93
CA LYS A 38 -8.24 14.43 11.97
C LYS A 38 -7.91 15.46 10.91
N LEU A 39 -8.93 16.16 10.39
CA LEU A 39 -8.77 17.21 9.39
C LEU A 39 -7.94 18.38 9.90
N SER A 40 -8.17 18.80 11.15
CA SER A 40 -7.49 19.95 11.76
C SER A 40 -5.96 19.78 11.84
N LYS A 41 -5.46 18.55 11.78
CA LYS A 41 -4.03 18.20 11.84
C LYS A 41 -3.34 18.23 10.47
N LEU A 42 -4.10 18.48 9.40
CA LEU A 42 -3.60 18.43 8.02
C LEU A 42 -3.59 19.84 7.42
N SER A 43 -2.56 20.15 6.65
CA SER A 43 -2.41 21.43 5.96
C SER A 43 -3.15 21.41 4.60
N VAL A 44 -4.47 21.12 4.63
CA VAL A 44 -5.32 21.04 3.43
C VAL A 44 -6.67 21.73 3.69
N LYS A 45 -7.39 22.07 2.61
CA LYS A 45 -8.73 22.64 2.71
C LYS A 45 -9.73 21.53 3.07
N SER A 46 -10.52 21.73 4.11
CA SER A 46 -11.67 20.89 4.39
C SER A 46 -12.91 21.38 3.64
N VAL A 47 -13.82 20.45 3.31
CA VAL A 47 -15.14 20.75 2.76
C VAL A 47 -16.24 20.30 3.73
N ALA A 48 -17.46 20.80 3.52
CA ALA A 48 -18.56 20.60 4.45
C ALA A 48 -19.11 19.15 4.45
N ASP A 49 -19.08 18.49 3.28
CA ASP A 49 -19.64 17.16 3.07
C ASP A 49 -19.00 16.44 1.88
N GLU A 50 -19.30 15.14 1.76
CA GLU A 50 -18.79 14.26 0.72
C GLU A 50 -19.24 14.68 -0.69
N LYS A 51 -20.46 15.17 -0.85
CA LYS A 51 -21.01 15.61 -2.15
C LYS A 51 -20.29 16.84 -2.66
N THR A 52 -20.04 17.79 -1.77
CA THR A 52 -19.24 18.98 -2.07
C THR A 52 -17.82 18.60 -2.49
N LEU A 53 -17.21 17.59 -1.85
CA LEU A 53 -15.91 17.07 -2.24
C LEU A 53 -15.91 16.55 -3.67
N VAL A 54 -16.84 15.64 -3.97
CA VAL A 54 -16.94 14.98 -5.30
C VAL A 54 -17.27 15.98 -6.40
N SER A 55 -18.19 16.92 -6.16
CA SER A 55 -18.57 17.94 -7.14
C SER A 55 -17.44 18.94 -7.41
N SER A 56 -16.48 19.08 -6.50
CA SER A 56 -15.38 20.06 -6.60
C SER A 56 -14.11 19.51 -7.21
N CYS A 57 -13.98 18.17 -7.31
CA CYS A 57 -12.73 17.50 -7.69
C CYS A 57 -12.98 16.47 -8.80
N LYS A 58 -12.08 16.43 -9.79
CA LYS A 58 -12.07 15.37 -10.79
C LYS A 58 -11.59 14.04 -10.21
N TYR A 59 -10.56 14.07 -9.36
CA TYR A 59 -9.94 12.89 -8.77
C TYR A 59 -10.36 12.74 -7.32
N ILE A 60 -10.88 11.55 -6.96
CA ILE A 60 -11.38 11.26 -5.62
C ILE A 60 -10.61 10.06 -5.04
N LEU A 61 -9.79 10.31 -4.03
CA LEU A 61 -9.12 9.27 -3.27
C LEU A 61 -10.10 8.69 -2.24
N LEU A 62 -10.46 7.42 -2.40
CA LEU A 62 -11.28 6.66 -1.47
C LEU A 62 -10.36 6.01 -0.42
N ALA A 63 -10.33 6.60 0.79
CA ALA A 63 -9.47 6.20 1.89
C ALA A 63 -10.25 5.91 3.19
N VAL A 64 -11.54 5.60 3.06
CA VAL A 64 -12.38 5.13 4.16
C VAL A 64 -12.22 3.64 4.39
N LYS A 65 -12.76 3.12 5.51
CA LYS A 65 -12.76 1.68 5.75
C LYS A 65 -13.63 0.96 4.72
N PRO A 66 -13.21 -0.20 4.19
CA PRO A 66 -13.99 -0.94 3.19
C PRO A 66 -15.43 -1.24 3.61
N GLN A 67 -15.67 -1.47 4.90
CA GLN A 67 -16.98 -1.84 5.46
C GLN A 67 -18.04 -0.73 5.35
N VAL A 68 -17.61 0.52 5.26
CA VAL A 68 -18.53 1.68 5.17
C VAL A 68 -18.55 2.29 3.76
N LEU A 69 -17.73 1.75 2.85
CA LEU A 69 -17.55 2.37 1.53
C LEU A 69 -18.84 2.32 0.69
N GLY A 70 -19.61 1.23 0.75
CA GLY A 70 -20.86 1.11 0.00
C GLY A 70 -21.84 2.24 0.34
N ASP A 71 -22.15 2.42 1.63
CA ASP A 71 -23.05 3.47 2.09
C ASP A 71 -22.56 4.87 1.66
N VAL A 72 -21.25 5.10 1.79
CA VAL A 72 -20.62 6.37 1.38
C VAL A 72 -20.76 6.61 -0.13
N LEU A 73 -20.52 5.60 -0.96
CA LEU A 73 -20.68 5.70 -2.41
C LEU A 73 -22.13 5.95 -2.83
N ASP A 74 -23.12 5.30 -2.17
CA ASP A 74 -24.53 5.54 -2.40
C ASP A 74 -24.93 6.98 -2.09
N GLU A 75 -24.46 7.52 -0.97
CA GLU A 75 -24.71 8.91 -0.58
C GLU A 75 -24.18 9.93 -1.59
N LEU A 76 -22.99 9.68 -2.16
CA LEU A 76 -22.37 10.62 -3.10
C LEU A 76 -22.66 10.35 -4.57
N SER A 77 -23.38 9.25 -4.90
CA SER A 77 -23.63 8.81 -6.28
C SER A 77 -24.22 9.91 -7.18
N SER A 78 -25.13 10.74 -6.63
CA SER A 78 -25.75 11.86 -7.36
C SER A 78 -24.80 13.00 -7.74
N ALA A 79 -23.60 13.07 -7.12
CA ALA A 79 -22.58 14.05 -7.42
C ALA A 79 -21.49 13.51 -8.36
N VAL A 80 -21.50 12.21 -8.65
CA VAL A 80 -20.55 11.56 -9.57
C VAL A 80 -20.89 11.88 -11.01
N THR A 81 -19.88 12.25 -11.78
CA THR A 81 -20.01 12.54 -13.23
C THR A 81 -19.15 11.55 -14.04
N SER A 82 -19.31 11.58 -15.38
CA SER A 82 -18.45 10.80 -16.29
C SER A 82 -16.97 11.18 -16.22
N ASP A 83 -16.66 12.36 -15.68
CA ASP A 83 -15.27 12.85 -15.53
C ASP A 83 -14.65 12.46 -14.19
N THR A 84 -15.45 12.03 -13.23
CA THR A 84 -14.96 11.63 -11.91
C THR A 84 -14.08 10.38 -12.01
N VAL A 85 -12.87 10.46 -11.46
CA VAL A 85 -11.91 9.36 -11.38
C VAL A 85 -11.71 8.96 -9.92
N PHE A 86 -12.13 7.77 -9.57
CA PHE A 86 -11.90 7.21 -8.24
C PHE A 86 -10.51 6.57 -8.17
N ILE A 87 -9.75 6.92 -7.14
CA ILE A 87 -8.49 6.27 -6.76
C ILE A 87 -8.79 5.53 -5.46
N SER A 88 -9.00 4.22 -5.53
CA SER A 88 -9.39 3.43 -4.36
C SER A 88 -8.19 2.75 -3.71
N ILE A 89 -7.93 3.08 -2.44
CA ILE A 89 -6.98 2.35 -1.58
C ILE A 89 -7.67 1.39 -0.62
N CYS A 90 -8.96 1.13 -0.81
CA CYS A 90 -9.77 0.26 0.03
C CYS A 90 -9.49 -1.21 -0.30
N ALA A 91 -8.88 -1.94 0.63
CA ALA A 91 -8.51 -3.33 0.42
C ALA A 91 -9.73 -4.21 0.11
N GLY A 92 -9.61 -5.08 -0.90
CA GLY A 92 -10.65 -6.03 -1.28
C GLY A 92 -11.79 -5.43 -2.13
N ILE A 93 -11.82 -4.12 -2.35
CA ILE A 93 -12.86 -3.46 -3.15
C ILE A 93 -12.50 -3.56 -4.64
N SER A 94 -13.46 -4.01 -5.45
CA SER A 94 -13.30 -4.08 -6.91
C SER A 94 -13.84 -2.84 -7.61
N GLN A 95 -13.49 -2.66 -8.88
CA GLN A 95 -14.09 -1.59 -9.70
C GLN A 95 -15.59 -1.81 -9.91
N GLU A 96 -16.05 -3.06 -10.01
CA GLU A 96 -17.46 -3.42 -10.15
C GLU A 96 -18.26 -3.00 -8.93
N PHE A 97 -17.69 -3.17 -7.73
CA PHE A 97 -18.31 -2.69 -6.50
C PHE A 97 -18.50 -1.17 -6.53
N ILE A 98 -17.48 -0.40 -6.89
CA ILE A 98 -17.59 1.07 -6.98
C ILE A 98 -18.61 1.47 -8.05
N ARG A 99 -18.63 0.80 -9.20
CA ARG A 99 -19.58 1.04 -10.29
C ARG A 99 -21.02 0.72 -9.88
N SER A 100 -21.25 -0.34 -9.11
CA SER A 100 -22.62 -0.71 -8.67
C SER A 100 -23.20 0.28 -7.67
N HIS A 101 -22.38 0.99 -6.91
CA HIS A 101 -22.79 2.01 -5.95
C HIS A 101 -22.74 3.45 -6.49
N THR A 102 -22.25 3.66 -7.73
CA THR A 102 -22.14 5.00 -8.32
C THR A 102 -22.77 5.04 -9.72
N VAL A 103 -21.94 5.10 -10.74
CA VAL A 103 -22.38 5.07 -12.14
C VAL A 103 -21.74 3.89 -12.87
N PRO A 104 -22.45 3.21 -13.80
CA PRO A 104 -21.97 1.98 -14.45
C PRO A 104 -20.60 2.11 -15.13
N ASN A 105 -20.28 3.30 -15.61
CA ASN A 105 -19.03 3.59 -16.31
C ASN A 105 -18.05 4.41 -15.45
N ALA A 106 -18.12 4.35 -14.12
CA ALA A 106 -17.20 5.05 -13.26
C ALA A 106 -15.74 4.67 -13.59
N LYS A 107 -14.88 5.67 -13.68
CA LYS A 107 -13.45 5.50 -13.86
C LYS A 107 -12.81 5.15 -12.52
N VAL A 108 -12.10 4.02 -12.47
CA VAL A 108 -11.55 3.51 -11.21
C VAL A 108 -10.10 3.11 -11.41
N VAL A 109 -9.23 3.63 -10.56
CA VAL A 109 -7.86 3.15 -10.36
C VAL A 109 -7.82 2.42 -9.03
N LEU A 110 -7.50 1.14 -9.02
CA LEU A 110 -7.29 0.39 -7.79
C LEU A 110 -5.84 0.52 -7.34
N VAL A 111 -5.65 0.71 -6.05
CA VAL A 111 -4.33 0.84 -5.43
C VAL A 111 -4.27 -0.04 -4.19
N MET A 112 -3.25 -0.87 -4.11
CA MET A 112 -2.90 -1.62 -2.89
C MET A 112 -1.62 -1.01 -2.31
N PRO A 113 -1.73 -0.08 -1.36
CA PRO A 113 -0.58 0.51 -0.67
C PRO A 113 -0.15 -0.36 0.51
N ASN A 114 0.92 0.05 1.18
CA ASN A 114 1.32 -0.53 2.46
C ASN A 114 1.71 0.53 3.51
N THR A 115 1.79 0.12 4.77
CA THR A 115 2.02 1.03 5.90
C THR A 115 3.34 1.81 5.86
N PRO A 116 4.46 1.33 5.29
CA PRO A 116 5.69 2.12 5.17
C PRO A 116 5.52 3.44 4.39
N MET A 117 4.43 3.62 3.61
CA MET A 117 4.13 4.89 2.94
C MET A 117 3.99 6.07 3.92
N MET A 118 3.65 5.82 5.20
CA MET A 118 3.62 6.85 6.25
C MET A 118 4.97 7.53 6.46
N LEU A 119 6.05 6.85 6.09
CA LEU A 119 7.43 7.34 6.16
C LEU A 119 8.01 7.70 4.78
N GLY A 120 7.22 7.63 3.70
CA GLY A 120 7.70 7.85 2.34
C GLY A 120 8.39 6.63 1.69
N PHE A 121 8.31 5.46 2.32
CA PHE A 121 8.86 4.19 1.81
C PHE A 121 7.75 3.20 1.42
N GLY A 122 6.64 3.71 0.92
CA GLY A 122 5.53 2.88 0.46
C GLY A 122 5.91 2.05 -0.77
N ALA A 123 5.29 0.88 -0.86
CA ALA A 123 5.23 0.10 -2.08
C ALA A 123 3.74 -0.08 -2.44
N SER A 124 3.32 0.45 -3.57
CA SER A 124 1.92 0.44 -3.99
C SER A 124 1.75 -0.26 -5.32
N ALA A 125 0.97 -1.34 -5.34
CA ALA A 125 0.51 -1.92 -6.59
C ALA A 125 -0.69 -1.12 -7.11
N MET A 126 -0.74 -0.87 -8.42
CA MET A 126 -1.79 -0.08 -9.05
C MET A 126 -2.34 -0.79 -10.28
N ALA A 127 -3.66 -0.77 -10.44
CA ALA A 127 -4.33 -1.28 -11.62
C ALA A 127 -5.22 -0.20 -12.24
N LYS A 128 -5.12 -0.07 -13.58
CA LYS A 128 -5.90 0.88 -14.35
C LYS A 128 -7.23 0.25 -14.79
N GLY A 129 -8.33 0.87 -14.47
CA GLY A 129 -9.66 0.47 -14.97
C GLY A 129 -9.84 0.78 -16.46
N ASP A 130 -10.78 0.09 -17.11
CA ASP A 130 -10.99 0.10 -18.56
C ASP A 130 -11.25 1.49 -19.13
N ASN A 131 -11.96 2.34 -18.38
CA ASN A 131 -12.38 3.69 -18.83
C ASN A 131 -11.41 4.79 -18.40
N VAL A 132 -10.29 4.45 -17.75
CA VAL A 132 -9.30 5.42 -17.27
C VAL A 132 -8.29 5.69 -18.37
N SER A 133 -8.11 6.96 -18.75
CA SER A 133 -7.08 7.35 -19.71
C SER A 133 -5.67 7.23 -19.12
N GLU A 134 -4.66 7.20 -20.00
CA GLU A 134 -3.26 7.18 -19.55
C GLU A 134 -2.90 8.45 -18.73
N GLU A 135 -3.44 9.60 -19.11
CA GLU A 135 -3.22 10.84 -18.38
C GLU A 135 -3.79 10.78 -16.96
N GLU A 136 -5.03 10.29 -16.83
CA GLU A 136 -5.70 10.11 -15.55
C GLU A 136 -4.97 9.09 -14.66
N PHE A 137 -4.50 7.99 -15.26
CA PHE A 137 -3.73 6.99 -14.55
C PHE A 137 -2.37 7.52 -14.10
N ASN A 138 -1.67 8.27 -14.96
CA ASN A 138 -0.40 8.88 -14.61
C ASN A 138 -0.54 9.93 -13.51
N PHE A 139 -1.65 10.69 -13.51
CA PHE A 139 -1.97 11.56 -12.38
C PHE A 139 -2.11 10.76 -11.08
N ALA A 140 -2.92 9.69 -11.07
CA ALA A 140 -3.07 8.83 -9.90
C ALA A 140 -1.71 8.25 -9.44
N ARG A 141 -0.86 7.82 -10.38
CA ARG A 141 0.50 7.34 -10.08
C ARG A 141 1.37 8.43 -9.44
N SER A 142 1.28 9.66 -9.90
CA SER A 142 2.04 10.77 -9.31
C SER A 142 1.64 11.05 -7.86
N ILE A 143 0.34 10.96 -7.55
CA ILE A 143 -0.20 11.12 -6.21
C ILE A 143 0.33 10.02 -5.28
N ILE A 144 0.17 8.76 -5.66
CA ILE A 144 0.59 7.62 -4.84
C ILE A 144 2.13 7.54 -4.77
N GLY A 145 2.81 7.84 -5.86
CA GLY A 145 4.28 7.88 -5.95
C GLY A 145 4.95 8.91 -5.05
N SER A 146 4.20 9.92 -4.57
CA SER A 146 4.70 10.86 -3.55
C SER A 146 5.01 10.20 -2.20
N CYS A 147 4.54 8.97 -1.98
CA CYS A 147 4.71 8.21 -0.74
C CYS A 147 5.63 7.00 -0.88
N GLY A 148 6.28 6.81 -2.03
CA GLY A 148 7.16 5.66 -2.30
C GLY A 148 7.11 5.21 -3.76
N ILE A 149 7.33 3.92 -4.00
CA ILE A 149 7.30 3.35 -5.35
C ILE A 149 5.89 2.91 -5.75
N THR A 150 5.63 2.89 -7.06
CA THR A 150 4.39 2.36 -7.64
C THR A 150 4.71 1.37 -8.75
N GLU A 151 4.07 0.20 -8.70
CA GLU A 151 4.15 -0.82 -9.74
C GLU A 151 2.77 -1.08 -10.33
N VAL A 152 2.71 -1.23 -11.66
CA VAL A 152 1.47 -1.52 -12.38
C VAL A 152 1.29 -3.03 -12.47
N VAL A 153 0.12 -3.49 -12.04
CA VAL A 153 -0.25 -4.90 -12.10
C VAL A 153 -1.58 -5.07 -12.84
N PRO A 154 -1.85 -6.25 -13.42
CA PRO A 154 -3.15 -6.54 -14.00
C PRO A 154 -4.27 -6.42 -12.96
N MET A 155 -5.45 -5.94 -13.37
CA MET A 155 -6.61 -5.73 -12.51
C MET A 155 -7.02 -7.02 -11.77
N ASP A 156 -6.98 -8.15 -12.45
CA ASP A 156 -7.30 -9.47 -11.91
C ASP A 156 -6.27 -10.00 -10.89
N LYS A 157 -5.11 -9.33 -10.74
CA LYS A 157 -4.05 -9.69 -9.79
C LYS A 157 -4.02 -8.81 -8.53
N MET A 158 -4.97 -7.90 -8.40
CA MET A 158 -5.01 -6.99 -7.25
C MET A 158 -5.26 -7.70 -5.91
N LYS A 159 -5.81 -8.93 -5.91
CA LYS A 159 -5.98 -9.73 -4.69
C LYS A 159 -4.73 -10.53 -4.35
N GLU A 160 -4.07 -11.12 -5.34
CA GLU A 160 -2.83 -11.86 -5.18
C GLU A 160 -1.67 -10.98 -4.72
N ILE A 161 -1.63 -9.71 -5.16
CA ILE A 161 -0.56 -8.78 -4.78
C ILE A 161 -0.62 -8.39 -3.29
N ILE A 162 -1.77 -8.53 -2.62
CA ILE A 162 -1.95 -8.14 -1.22
C ILE A 162 -0.90 -8.77 -0.30
N CYS A 163 -0.59 -10.05 -0.50
CA CYS A 163 0.39 -10.74 0.32
C CYS A 163 1.81 -10.20 0.09
N ILE A 164 2.14 -9.76 -1.14
CA ILE A 164 3.49 -9.35 -1.53
C ILE A 164 3.85 -7.97 -0.96
N ASN A 165 2.93 -7.01 -1.00
CA ASN A 165 3.22 -5.66 -0.51
C ASN A 165 2.36 -5.22 0.68
N GLY A 166 1.07 -5.59 0.72
CA GLY A 166 0.14 -5.17 1.77
C GLY A 166 0.37 -5.87 3.11
N SER A 167 0.52 -7.21 3.10
CA SER A 167 0.68 -8.03 4.31
C SER A 167 2.14 -8.29 4.68
N SER A 168 3.05 -8.29 3.71
CA SER A 168 4.47 -8.62 3.92
C SER A 168 5.18 -7.76 4.98
N PRO A 169 4.84 -6.50 5.25
CA PRO A 169 5.44 -5.78 6.38
C PRO A 169 5.30 -6.53 7.71
N ALA A 170 4.13 -7.14 7.97
CA ALA A 170 3.92 -7.93 9.19
C ALA A 170 4.80 -9.20 9.21
N PHE A 171 5.01 -9.84 8.06
CA PHE A 171 5.89 -11.01 7.96
C PHE A 171 7.36 -10.64 8.20
N ILE A 172 7.79 -9.48 7.68
CA ILE A 172 9.13 -8.94 7.94
C ILE A 172 9.31 -8.62 9.43
N TYR A 173 8.31 -8.04 10.10
CA TYR A 173 8.37 -7.77 11.53
C TYR A 173 8.43 -9.05 12.36
N LEU A 174 7.68 -10.09 11.97
CA LEU A 174 7.76 -11.40 12.62
C LEU A 174 9.15 -12.03 12.44
N PHE A 175 9.75 -11.90 11.26
CA PHE A 175 11.11 -12.38 11.00
C PHE A 175 12.14 -11.60 11.83
N ALA A 176 12.02 -10.27 11.90
CA ALA A 176 12.86 -9.41 12.72
C ALA A 176 12.79 -9.79 14.21
N LYS A 177 11.59 -10.14 14.70
CA LYS A 177 11.40 -10.59 16.07
C LYS A 177 12.31 -11.77 16.43
N GLY A 178 12.50 -12.75 15.53
CA GLY A 178 13.39 -13.89 15.77
C GLY A 178 14.83 -13.46 16.03
N PHE A 179 15.36 -12.45 15.33
CA PHE A 179 16.70 -11.91 15.55
C PHE A 179 16.81 -11.16 16.88
N VAL A 180 15.80 -10.38 17.24
CA VAL A 180 15.78 -9.62 18.50
C VAL A 180 15.69 -10.58 19.70
N ASP A 181 14.81 -11.58 19.64
CA ASP A 181 14.64 -12.56 20.69
C ASP A 181 15.95 -13.38 20.90
N PHE A 182 16.62 -13.74 19.81
CA PHE A 182 17.93 -14.42 19.87
C PHE A 182 19.00 -13.51 20.52
N ALA A 183 19.04 -12.24 20.15
CA ALA A 183 19.98 -11.27 20.72
C ALA A 183 19.78 -11.14 22.23
N ALA A 184 18.54 -10.97 22.70
CA ALA A 184 18.20 -10.88 24.11
C ALA A 184 18.64 -12.13 24.88
N ALA A 185 18.38 -13.34 24.35
CA ALA A 185 18.76 -14.61 24.96
C ALA A 185 20.29 -14.79 25.06
N ASN A 186 21.07 -14.08 24.26
CA ASN A 186 22.54 -14.16 24.24
C ASN A 186 23.23 -12.92 24.82
N GLY A 187 22.49 -12.06 25.55
CA GLY A 187 23.06 -10.89 26.21
C GLY A 187 23.49 -9.77 25.28
N ILE A 188 22.96 -9.74 24.05
CA ILE A 188 23.15 -8.65 23.09
C ILE A 188 22.03 -7.64 23.33
N ASP A 189 22.37 -6.35 23.35
CA ASP A 189 21.42 -5.26 23.49
C ASP A 189 20.37 -5.30 22.36
N GLU A 190 19.09 -5.34 22.71
CA GLU A 190 17.99 -5.48 21.76
C GLU A 190 17.94 -4.32 20.75
N LYS A 191 18.25 -3.10 21.20
CA LYS A 191 18.28 -1.91 20.34
C LYS A 191 19.42 -2.00 19.33
N ALA A 192 20.58 -2.45 19.77
CA ALA A 192 21.71 -2.68 18.87
C ALA A 192 21.39 -3.76 17.83
N ALA A 193 20.79 -4.87 18.25
CA ALA A 193 20.36 -5.94 17.36
C ALA A 193 19.33 -5.45 16.32
N LEU A 194 18.32 -4.71 16.76
CA LEU A 194 17.31 -4.13 15.89
C LEU A 194 17.89 -3.15 14.87
N ASN A 195 18.81 -2.28 15.31
CA ASN A 195 19.46 -1.31 14.42
C ASN A 195 20.32 -2.01 13.35
N LEU A 196 21.12 -3.01 13.74
CA LEU A 196 21.95 -3.78 12.80
C LEU A 196 21.10 -4.57 11.82
N PHE A 197 20.05 -5.24 12.29
CA PHE A 197 19.16 -6.00 11.45
C PHE A 197 18.38 -5.11 10.49
N SER A 198 17.86 -3.96 10.94
CA SER A 198 17.17 -3.00 10.07
C SER A 198 18.08 -2.45 8.97
N ALA A 199 19.32 -2.11 9.31
CA ALA A 199 20.31 -1.69 8.31
C ALA A 199 20.62 -2.82 7.31
N THR A 200 20.71 -4.06 7.78
CA THR A 200 20.90 -5.24 6.92
C THR A 200 19.72 -5.45 5.99
N LEU A 201 18.47 -5.30 6.46
CA LEU A 201 17.26 -5.38 5.62
C LEU A 201 17.29 -4.34 4.50
N ILE A 202 17.63 -3.08 4.81
CA ILE A 202 17.74 -2.00 3.83
C ILE A 202 18.80 -2.33 2.79
N GLY A 203 19.99 -2.77 3.22
CA GLY A 203 21.08 -3.15 2.33
C GLY A 203 20.72 -4.35 1.45
N SER A 204 20.10 -5.39 2.02
CA SER A 204 19.67 -6.57 1.29
C SER A 204 18.58 -6.24 0.26
N ALA A 205 17.64 -5.35 0.59
CA ALA A 205 16.63 -4.89 -0.36
C ALA A 205 17.28 -4.18 -1.56
N LYS A 206 18.31 -3.37 -1.34
CA LYS A 206 19.07 -2.75 -2.43
C LYS A 206 19.82 -3.78 -3.27
N MET A 207 20.42 -4.79 -2.64
CA MET A 207 21.08 -5.86 -3.39
C MET A 207 20.08 -6.60 -4.31
N LEU A 208 18.85 -6.86 -3.84
CA LEU A 208 17.79 -7.48 -4.64
C LEU A 208 17.39 -6.65 -5.87
N THR A 209 17.45 -5.32 -5.78
CA THR A 209 16.94 -4.42 -6.84
C THR A 209 18.02 -3.80 -7.73
N GLU A 210 19.26 -3.67 -7.22
CA GLU A 210 20.30 -2.88 -7.87
C GLU A 210 21.54 -3.71 -8.32
N SER A 211 21.70 -4.95 -7.80
CA SER A 211 22.88 -5.76 -8.10
C SER A 211 22.85 -6.46 -9.47
N GLY A 212 21.65 -6.61 -10.06
CA GLY A 212 21.43 -7.42 -11.26
C GLY A 212 21.48 -8.94 -11.03
N MET A 213 21.73 -9.40 -9.79
CA MET A 213 21.81 -10.81 -9.42
C MET A 213 20.41 -11.35 -9.06
N ASN A 214 20.15 -12.61 -9.36
CA ASN A 214 18.93 -13.26 -8.88
C ASN A 214 19.06 -13.65 -7.40
N VAL A 215 17.93 -14.04 -6.78
CA VAL A 215 17.85 -14.35 -5.34
C VAL A 215 18.81 -15.47 -4.94
N ASP A 216 18.91 -16.53 -5.73
CA ASP A 216 19.77 -17.68 -5.43
C ASP A 216 21.25 -17.33 -5.50
N GLU A 217 21.63 -16.48 -6.45
CA GLU A 217 23.00 -15.95 -6.57
C GLU A 217 23.37 -15.10 -5.35
N LEU A 218 22.45 -14.24 -4.87
CA LEU A 218 22.66 -13.44 -3.67
C LEU A 218 22.83 -14.31 -2.42
N ILE A 219 22.01 -15.36 -2.26
CA ILE A 219 22.15 -16.32 -1.17
C ILE A 219 23.52 -16.99 -1.23
N LYS A 220 23.92 -17.46 -2.41
CA LYS A 220 25.21 -18.12 -2.63
C LYS A 220 26.40 -17.20 -2.33
N GLN A 221 26.30 -15.92 -2.68
CA GLN A 221 27.37 -14.94 -2.48
C GLN A 221 27.78 -14.78 -1.01
N VAL A 222 26.80 -14.88 -0.08
CA VAL A 222 27.04 -14.77 1.36
C VAL A 222 27.22 -16.12 2.05
N SER A 223 27.27 -17.22 1.30
CA SER A 223 27.30 -18.60 1.80
C SER A 223 28.62 -19.29 1.47
N SER A 224 29.66 -19.04 2.23
CA SER A 224 30.94 -19.73 2.06
C SER A 224 30.90 -21.17 2.58
N PRO A 225 31.57 -22.14 1.91
CA PRO A 225 31.63 -23.52 2.38
C PRO A 225 32.10 -23.64 3.81
N GLY A 226 31.35 -24.39 4.66
CA GLY A 226 31.66 -24.56 6.09
C GLY A 226 31.42 -23.32 6.94
N GLY A 227 30.85 -22.23 6.37
CA GLY A 227 30.59 -20.99 7.08
C GLY A 227 29.33 -21.02 7.95
N THR A 228 29.22 -20.05 8.84
CA THR A 228 28.07 -19.87 9.76
C THR A 228 26.75 -19.66 9.02
N THR A 229 26.80 -18.97 7.87
CA THR A 229 25.62 -18.70 7.04
C THR A 229 25.00 -20.01 6.53
N ILE A 230 25.81 -20.96 6.06
CA ILE A 230 25.30 -22.26 5.56
C ILE A 230 24.62 -23.00 6.71
N ALA A 231 25.25 -23.09 7.87
CA ALA A 231 24.65 -23.77 9.03
C ALA A 231 23.31 -23.15 9.45
N GLY A 232 23.18 -21.82 9.37
CA GLY A 232 21.91 -21.11 9.60
C GLY A 232 20.86 -21.44 8.53
N LEU A 233 21.24 -21.39 7.25
CA LEU A 233 20.34 -21.70 6.13
C LEU A 233 19.82 -23.13 6.16
N GLU A 234 20.65 -24.11 6.55
CA GLU A 234 20.23 -25.51 6.73
C GLU A 234 19.06 -25.63 7.74
N LYS A 235 19.10 -24.84 8.82
CA LYS A 235 18.00 -24.81 9.80
C LYS A 235 16.75 -24.15 9.24
N LEU A 236 16.89 -23.07 8.49
CA LEU A 236 15.75 -22.41 7.84
C LEU A 236 15.12 -23.29 6.77
N TYR A 237 15.91 -23.99 5.96
CA TYR A 237 15.41 -24.93 4.95
C TYR A 237 14.74 -26.16 5.61
N SER A 238 15.33 -26.73 6.66
CA SER A 238 14.73 -27.85 7.39
C SER A 238 13.42 -27.46 8.10
N GLY A 239 13.25 -26.18 8.45
CA GLY A 239 12.02 -25.60 8.97
C GLY A 239 11.03 -25.16 7.89
N ASP A 240 11.32 -25.45 6.63
CA ASP A 240 10.47 -25.09 5.48
C ASP A 240 10.01 -23.62 5.47
N VAL A 241 10.93 -22.69 5.71
CA VAL A 241 10.63 -21.23 5.69
C VAL A 241 10.01 -20.79 4.37
N VAL A 242 10.50 -21.30 3.25
CA VAL A 242 9.99 -20.94 1.91
C VAL A 242 8.55 -21.43 1.74
N GLY A 243 8.25 -22.66 2.13
CA GLY A 243 6.88 -23.22 2.11
C GLY A 243 5.96 -22.45 3.06
N SER A 244 6.44 -22.11 4.26
CA SER A 244 5.67 -21.29 5.23
C SER A 244 5.29 -19.92 4.65
N VAL A 245 6.21 -19.24 3.96
CA VAL A 245 5.90 -17.97 3.28
C VAL A 245 4.88 -18.15 2.17
N LYS A 246 5.03 -19.18 1.32
CA LYS A 246 4.05 -19.49 0.26
C LYS A 246 2.66 -19.76 0.82
N ASN A 247 2.57 -20.55 1.91
CA ASN A 247 1.31 -20.86 2.57
C ASN A 247 0.67 -19.60 3.19
N ALA A 248 1.45 -18.72 3.81
CA ALA A 248 0.97 -17.46 4.33
C ALA A 248 0.41 -16.57 3.21
N CYS A 249 1.09 -16.49 2.06
CA CYS A 249 0.61 -15.77 0.88
C CYS A 249 -0.71 -16.36 0.36
N ALA A 250 -0.81 -17.69 0.24
CA ALA A 250 -2.03 -18.37 -0.19
C ALA A 250 -3.21 -18.04 0.73
N ALA A 251 -3.01 -18.13 2.05
CA ALA A 251 -4.05 -17.78 3.04
C ALA A 251 -4.49 -16.31 2.96
N CYS A 252 -3.54 -15.37 2.72
CA CYS A 252 -3.88 -13.96 2.50
C CYS A 252 -4.74 -13.77 1.25
N THR A 253 -4.39 -14.45 0.16
CA THR A 253 -5.14 -14.38 -1.11
C THR A 253 -6.54 -14.96 -0.96
N GLU A 254 -6.67 -16.13 -0.34
CA GLU A 254 -7.97 -16.76 -0.06
C GLU A 254 -8.87 -15.81 0.76
N ARG A 255 -8.31 -15.23 1.82
CA ARG A 255 -9.04 -14.27 2.65
C ARG A 255 -9.45 -13.01 1.90
N ALA A 256 -8.61 -12.52 0.98
CA ALA A 256 -8.94 -11.38 0.14
C ALA A 256 -10.13 -11.68 -0.79
N TYR A 257 -10.23 -12.89 -1.33
CA TYR A 257 -11.38 -13.33 -2.12
C TYR A 257 -12.65 -13.47 -1.28
N GLU A 258 -12.55 -13.94 -0.03
CA GLU A 258 -13.71 -14.02 0.87
C GLU A 258 -14.27 -12.64 1.24
N LEU A 259 -13.38 -11.67 1.48
CA LEU A 259 -13.77 -10.31 1.88
C LEU A 259 -14.35 -9.49 0.71
N ALA A 260 -14.12 -9.90 -0.53
CA ALA A 260 -14.58 -9.21 -1.72
C ALA A 260 -15.99 -9.66 -2.21
N LYS A 261 -16.69 -10.42 -1.39
CA LYS A 261 -18.07 -10.90 -1.70
C LYS A 261 -19.10 -9.86 -1.33
#